data_787539884193d544e660b1ea28f99c6c
#
_entry.id   787539884193d544e660b1ea28f99c6c
#
_cell.length_a   1.000
_cell.length_b   1.000
_cell.length_c   1.000
_cell.angle_alpha   90.00
_cell.angle_beta   90.00
_cell.angle_gamma   90.00
#
_symmetry.space_group_name_H-M   'P 1'
#
loop_
_entity.id
_entity.type
_entity.pdbx_description
1 polymer ?
#
loop_
_entity_poly.entity_id
_entity_poly.type
_entity_poly.pdbx_seq_one_letter_code
_entity_poly.pdbx_strand_id
1 'polypeptide(L)'
;IKSNYEIDLIAGNIATGDAAKTLVKSGVDAVKVGVGPGSICTTRVIAGVGVPQLSAVYEVAKSIKNSDVPIIADGGIRFSGDIVKALAAGANTVMVGSLFAGTDETPGDIIIYEGRKYKAYRGMGSVEAMEEGTKDRYFQHKEDNPKKLVPEGIVGRVPYKGDVGEVIYQLVGGLRAGMGYVGAK
;
A
#
# COMPACT_ATOMS: atom_id res chain seq x y z
N ILE A 1 1.45 -6.16 22.23
CA ILE A 1 2.82 -5.84 21.73
C ILE A 1 3.39 -4.71 22.57
N LYS A 2 2.80 -3.52 22.59
CA LYS A 2 3.32 -2.34 23.30
C LYS A 2 3.48 -2.53 24.82
N SER A 3 2.74 -3.44 25.44
CA SER A 3 2.93 -3.79 26.85
C SER A 3 4.25 -4.53 27.13
N ASN A 4 4.84 -5.13 26.10
CA ASN A 4 6.01 -5.99 26.23
C ASN A 4 7.26 -5.43 25.53
N TYR A 5 7.09 -4.43 24.67
CA TYR A 5 8.17 -3.87 23.83
C TYR A 5 8.01 -2.36 23.66
N GLU A 6 9.09 -1.63 23.83
CA GLU A 6 9.18 -0.20 23.52
C GLU A 6 9.46 0.00 22.03
N ILE A 7 8.42 -0.14 21.20
CA ILE A 7 8.49 0.05 19.75
C ILE A 7 7.27 0.82 19.25
N ASP A 8 7.43 1.55 18.16
CA ASP A 8 6.31 2.12 17.43
C ASP A 8 5.54 1.03 16.70
N LEU A 9 4.22 1.11 16.75
CA LEU A 9 3.31 0.13 16.17
C LEU A 9 2.44 0.76 15.10
N ILE A 10 2.66 0.38 13.85
CA ILE A 10 1.78 0.71 12.72
C ILE A 10 0.80 -0.44 12.53
N ALA A 11 -0.50 -0.18 12.65
CA ALA A 11 -1.53 -1.20 12.48
C ALA A 11 -2.39 -0.97 11.23
N GLY A 12 -2.81 -2.05 10.60
CA GLY A 12 -3.64 -2.04 9.38
C GLY A 12 -3.62 -3.39 8.66
N ASN A 13 -4.19 -3.50 7.45
CA ASN A 13 -4.84 -2.41 6.75
C ASN A 13 -6.31 -2.32 7.14
N ILE A 14 -6.79 -1.10 7.20
CA ILE A 14 -8.18 -0.78 7.48
C ILE A 14 -8.79 0.05 6.33
N ALA A 15 -10.11 0.16 6.31
CA ALA A 15 -10.82 0.97 5.33
C ALA A 15 -11.99 1.77 5.92
N THR A 16 -12.24 1.65 7.23
CA THR A 16 -13.39 2.27 7.91
C THR A 16 -12.96 3.11 9.11
N GLY A 17 -13.76 4.15 9.39
CA GLY A 17 -13.53 5.01 10.55
C GLY A 17 -13.65 4.29 11.89
N ASP A 18 -14.53 3.30 12.00
CA ASP A 18 -14.71 2.56 13.25
C ASP A 18 -13.52 1.63 13.56
N ALA A 19 -12.95 1.01 12.52
CA ALA A 19 -11.70 0.26 12.67
C ALA A 19 -10.56 1.18 13.14
N ALA A 20 -10.46 2.39 12.57
CA ALA A 20 -9.46 3.37 12.98
C ALA A 20 -9.61 3.77 14.46
N LYS A 21 -10.83 4.09 14.91
CA LYS A 21 -11.10 4.41 16.31
C LYS A 21 -10.71 3.28 17.27
N THR A 22 -10.98 2.03 16.86
CA THR A 22 -10.62 0.84 17.63
C THR A 22 -9.11 0.70 17.78
N LEU A 23 -8.36 0.88 16.69
CA LEU A 23 -6.90 0.81 16.70
C LEU A 23 -6.29 1.95 17.54
N VAL A 24 -6.78 3.19 17.38
CA VAL A 24 -6.32 4.33 18.18
C VAL A 24 -6.53 4.08 19.68
N LYS A 25 -7.70 3.55 20.08
CA LYS A 25 -7.95 3.15 21.47
C LYS A 25 -7.01 2.05 21.97
N SER A 26 -6.51 1.22 21.08
CA SER A 26 -5.55 0.16 21.41
C SER A 26 -4.10 0.67 21.52
N GLY A 27 -3.86 1.96 21.30
CA GLY A 27 -2.57 2.61 21.50
C GLY A 27 -1.58 2.43 20.37
N VAL A 28 -2.04 2.33 19.12
CA VAL A 28 -1.15 2.31 17.94
C VAL A 28 -0.55 3.69 17.68
N ASP A 29 0.63 3.73 17.08
CA ASP A 29 1.34 4.96 16.73
C ASP A 29 1.00 5.45 15.32
N ALA A 30 0.52 4.58 14.43
CA ALA A 30 -0.02 4.94 13.13
C ALA A 30 -1.05 3.93 12.65
N VAL A 31 -1.95 4.37 11.76
CA VAL A 31 -2.88 3.48 11.05
C VAL A 31 -2.60 3.46 9.56
N LYS A 32 -2.68 2.27 8.96
CA LYS A 32 -2.45 2.07 7.53
C LYS A 32 -3.76 1.71 6.82
N VAL A 33 -4.13 2.54 5.83
CA VAL A 33 -5.44 2.51 5.17
C VAL A 33 -5.31 2.01 3.75
N GLY A 34 -6.09 0.98 3.42
CA GLY A 34 -6.18 0.44 2.07
C GLY A 34 -6.49 -1.05 2.05
N VAL A 35 -7.65 -1.41 1.51
CA VAL A 35 -8.06 -2.80 1.28
C VAL A 35 -8.32 -3.00 -0.21
N GLY A 36 -7.42 -3.72 -0.87
CA GLY A 36 -7.50 -4.06 -2.27
C GLY A 36 -7.14 -2.99 -3.32
N PRO A 37 -6.52 -1.81 -2.99
CA PRO A 37 -6.20 -0.81 -4.01
C PRO A 37 -4.89 -1.09 -4.78
N GLY A 38 -4.06 -2.04 -4.33
CA GLY A 38 -2.77 -2.36 -4.95
C GLY A 38 -2.91 -2.87 -6.39
N SER A 39 -1.95 -2.55 -7.25
CA SER A 39 -1.99 -2.90 -8.69
C SER A 39 -1.92 -4.41 -8.97
N ILE A 40 -1.34 -5.17 -8.05
CA ILE A 40 -1.20 -6.64 -8.12
C ILE A 40 -2.10 -7.35 -7.11
N CYS A 41 -2.97 -6.61 -6.41
CA CYS A 41 -3.95 -7.14 -5.47
C CYS A 41 -5.23 -7.52 -6.21
N THR A 42 -5.73 -8.74 -5.97
CA THR A 42 -6.98 -9.24 -6.55
C THR A 42 -8.07 -9.49 -5.50
N THR A 43 -7.88 -9.03 -4.25
CA THR A 43 -8.86 -9.18 -3.17
C THR A 43 -10.26 -8.68 -3.58
N ARG A 44 -10.35 -7.56 -4.28
CA ARG A 44 -11.63 -7.01 -4.77
C ARG A 44 -12.36 -7.93 -5.75
N VAL A 45 -11.61 -8.72 -6.50
CA VAL A 45 -12.15 -9.67 -7.49
C VAL A 45 -12.46 -11.00 -6.84
N ILE A 46 -11.52 -11.53 -6.05
CA ILE A 46 -11.59 -12.88 -5.47
C ILE A 46 -12.52 -12.90 -4.24
N ALA A 47 -12.35 -11.96 -3.32
CA ALA A 47 -13.14 -11.89 -2.09
C ALA A 47 -14.34 -10.93 -2.17
N GLY A 48 -14.43 -10.10 -3.24
CA GLY A 48 -15.48 -9.10 -3.39
C GLY A 48 -15.42 -7.97 -2.37
N VAL A 49 -14.28 -7.77 -1.70
CA VAL A 49 -14.12 -6.81 -0.62
C VAL A 49 -13.18 -5.69 -1.03
N GLY A 50 -13.57 -4.45 -0.74
CA GLY A 50 -12.75 -3.26 -0.97
C GLY A 50 -13.55 -1.98 -0.83
N VAL A 51 -12.83 -0.89 -0.60
CA VAL A 51 -13.39 0.47 -0.55
C VAL A 51 -12.58 1.34 -1.49
N PRO A 52 -13.20 2.29 -2.24
CA PRO A 52 -12.45 3.29 -3.00
C PRO A 52 -11.45 4.01 -2.11
N GLN A 53 -10.18 4.01 -2.52
CA GLN A 53 -9.07 4.40 -1.62
C GLN A 53 -9.21 5.82 -1.06
N LEU A 54 -9.59 6.78 -1.91
CA LEU A 54 -9.78 8.17 -1.46
C LEU A 54 -10.89 8.28 -0.42
N SER A 55 -11.99 7.54 -0.60
CA SER A 55 -13.09 7.49 0.37
C SER A 55 -12.64 6.87 1.69
N ALA A 56 -11.87 5.77 1.64
CA ALA A 56 -11.34 5.12 2.84
C ALA A 56 -10.45 6.07 3.63
N VAL A 57 -9.51 6.77 2.97
CA VAL A 57 -8.62 7.74 3.61
C VAL A 57 -9.42 8.89 4.24
N TYR A 58 -10.36 9.47 3.50
CA TYR A 58 -11.19 10.57 3.98
C TYR A 58 -12.04 10.19 5.21
N GLU A 59 -12.71 9.03 5.17
CA GLU A 59 -13.54 8.54 6.28
C GLU A 59 -12.70 8.24 7.53
N VAL A 60 -11.54 7.64 7.37
CA VAL A 60 -10.60 7.40 8.47
C VAL A 60 -10.12 8.72 9.06
N ALA A 61 -9.65 9.66 8.23
CA ALA A 61 -9.18 10.97 8.67
C ALA A 61 -10.26 11.74 9.45
N LYS A 62 -11.48 11.75 8.92
CA LYS A 62 -12.63 12.36 9.59
C LYS A 62 -12.93 11.73 10.95
N SER A 63 -12.79 10.41 11.06
CA SER A 63 -13.17 9.65 12.26
C SER A 63 -12.19 9.78 13.41
N ILE A 64 -10.90 10.03 13.13
CA ILE A 64 -9.84 10.19 14.13
C ILE A 64 -9.23 11.60 14.15
N LYS A 65 -9.95 12.60 13.64
CA LYS A 65 -9.47 14.00 13.53
C LYS A 65 -8.98 14.64 14.83
N ASN A 66 -9.42 14.12 15.98
CA ASN A 66 -9.04 14.59 17.31
C ASN A 66 -7.90 13.73 17.92
N SER A 67 -7.25 12.91 17.14
CA SER A 67 -6.14 12.05 17.52
C SER A 67 -4.88 12.50 16.79
N ASP A 68 -3.74 12.41 17.46
CA ASP A 68 -2.41 12.68 16.87
C ASP A 68 -1.87 11.47 16.09
N VAL A 69 -2.64 10.38 15.96
CA VAL A 69 -2.22 9.16 15.25
C VAL A 69 -2.24 9.40 13.74
N PRO A 70 -1.08 9.34 13.05
CA PRO A 70 -0.97 9.61 11.62
C PRO A 70 -1.57 8.48 10.78
N ILE A 71 -1.95 8.87 9.56
CA ILE A 71 -2.58 8.01 8.56
C ILE A 71 -1.63 7.77 7.40
N ILE A 72 -1.40 6.50 7.08
CA ILE A 72 -0.64 6.06 5.90
C ILE A 72 -1.65 5.60 4.85
N ALA A 73 -1.73 6.29 3.69
CA ALA A 73 -2.54 5.85 2.56
C ALA A 73 -1.76 4.80 1.76
N ASP A 74 -2.16 3.54 1.85
CA ASP A 74 -1.46 2.40 1.26
C ASP A 74 -2.17 1.88 0.01
N GLY A 75 -1.51 2.05 -1.13
CA GLY A 75 -1.94 1.55 -2.42
C GLY A 75 -2.84 2.50 -3.22
N GLY A 76 -3.03 2.16 -4.50
CA GLY A 76 -3.82 2.96 -5.43
C GLY A 76 -3.08 4.18 -6.01
N ILE A 77 -1.83 4.43 -5.64
CA ILE A 77 -1.01 5.52 -6.15
C ILE A 77 -0.37 5.10 -7.48
N ARG A 78 -0.75 5.75 -8.56
CA ARG A 78 -0.25 5.51 -9.92
C ARG A 78 0.54 6.70 -10.46
N PHE A 79 0.18 7.90 -10.03
CA PHE A 79 0.74 9.18 -10.45
C PHE A 79 1.01 10.07 -9.24
N SER A 80 1.87 11.06 -9.41
CA SER A 80 2.13 12.08 -8.37
C SER A 80 0.86 12.81 -7.91
N GLY A 81 -0.09 13.04 -8.81
CA GLY A 81 -1.38 13.64 -8.47
C GLY A 81 -2.24 12.79 -7.51
N ASP A 82 -2.03 11.47 -7.45
CA ASP A 82 -2.72 10.62 -6.49
C ASP A 82 -2.16 10.83 -5.07
N ILE A 83 -0.87 11.15 -4.96
CA ILE A 83 -0.24 11.56 -3.69
C ILE A 83 -0.91 12.84 -3.18
N VAL A 84 -1.05 13.85 -4.05
CA VAL A 84 -1.73 15.13 -3.72
C VAL A 84 -3.12 14.87 -3.17
N LYS A 85 -3.91 14.03 -3.85
CA LYS A 85 -5.27 13.68 -3.45
C LYS A 85 -5.31 12.94 -2.11
N ALA A 86 -4.41 11.99 -1.88
CA ALA A 86 -4.34 11.24 -0.63
C ALA A 86 -4.04 12.16 0.55
N LEU A 87 -3.05 13.05 0.41
CA LEU A 87 -2.71 14.03 1.44
C LEU A 87 -3.86 15.04 1.67
N ALA A 88 -4.48 15.54 0.61
CA ALA A 88 -5.65 16.45 0.70
C ALA A 88 -6.86 15.77 1.37
N ALA A 89 -7.00 14.44 1.24
CA ALA A 89 -8.04 13.67 1.93
C ALA A 89 -7.74 13.40 3.41
N GLY A 90 -6.55 13.80 3.92
CA GLY A 90 -6.17 13.71 5.32
C GLY A 90 -5.13 12.62 5.64
N ALA A 91 -4.51 12.00 4.65
CA ALA A 91 -3.33 11.17 4.91
C ALA A 91 -2.12 12.04 5.28
N ASN A 92 -1.27 11.54 6.17
CA ASN A 92 0.00 12.18 6.52
C ASN A 92 1.14 11.72 5.61
N THR A 93 1.03 10.48 5.09
CA THR A 93 2.03 9.87 4.20
C THR A 93 1.35 8.86 3.28
N VAL A 94 2.07 8.44 2.25
CA VAL A 94 1.61 7.42 1.29
C VAL A 94 2.57 6.25 1.25
N MET A 95 2.03 5.05 1.04
CA MET A 95 2.79 3.85 0.75
C MET A 95 2.57 3.47 -0.71
N VAL A 96 3.67 3.27 -1.45
CA VAL A 96 3.65 2.94 -2.87
C VAL A 96 4.36 1.61 -3.12
N GLY A 97 3.84 0.81 -4.04
CA GLY A 97 4.44 -0.46 -4.46
C GLY A 97 4.93 -0.40 -5.90
N SER A 98 4.01 -0.43 -6.87
CA SER A 98 4.35 -0.52 -8.30
C SER A 98 5.19 0.63 -8.84
N LEU A 99 5.12 1.81 -8.21
CA LEU A 99 5.94 2.96 -8.62
C LEU A 99 7.43 2.71 -8.35
N PHE A 100 7.76 1.99 -7.27
CA PHE A 100 9.15 1.65 -6.94
C PHE A 100 9.56 0.25 -7.40
N ALA A 101 8.62 -0.65 -7.68
CA ALA A 101 8.92 -2.04 -8.00
C ALA A 101 9.84 -2.23 -9.23
N GLY A 102 9.92 -1.25 -10.13
CA GLY A 102 10.78 -1.26 -11.31
C GLY A 102 12.15 -0.61 -11.13
N THR A 103 12.48 -0.11 -9.93
CA THR A 103 13.75 0.60 -9.68
C THR A 103 14.91 -0.36 -9.42
N ASP A 104 16.13 0.15 -9.51
CA ASP A 104 17.35 -0.63 -9.29
C ASP A 104 17.42 -1.21 -7.88
N GLU A 105 16.98 -0.44 -6.88
CA GLU A 105 17.08 -0.76 -5.46
C GLU A 105 16.06 -1.82 -5.02
N THR A 106 15.01 -2.08 -5.82
CA THR A 106 14.09 -3.18 -5.50
C THR A 106 14.71 -4.54 -5.79
N PRO A 107 14.45 -5.55 -4.95
CA PRO A 107 14.95 -6.90 -5.21
C PRO A 107 14.35 -7.50 -6.50
N GLY A 108 15.00 -8.52 -7.04
CA GLY A 108 14.59 -9.22 -8.25
C GLY A 108 15.40 -8.84 -9.48
N ASP A 109 15.47 -9.78 -10.41
CA ASP A 109 16.28 -9.67 -11.62
C ASP A 109 15.59 -8.81 -12.68
N ILE A 110 16.41 -8.23 -13.55
CA ILE A 110 15.93 -7.58 -14.77
C ILE A 110 15.56 -8.65 -15.79
N ILE A 111 14.35 -8.56 -16.30
CA ILE A 111 13.78 -9.45 -17.31
C ILE A 111 13.76 -8.70 -18.65
N ILE A 112 14.33 -9.30 -19.68
CA ILE A 112 14.19 -8.79 -21.06
C ILE A 112 12.96 -9.47 -21.69
N TYR A 113 12.00 -8.67 -22.09
CA TYR A 113 10.81 -9.13 -22.79
C TYR A 113 10.46 -8.16 -23.93
N GLU A 114 10.32 -8.69 -25.13
CA GLU A 114 10.08 -7.90 -26.35
C GLU A 114 11.04 -6.71 -26.52
N GLY A 115 12.33 -6.93 -26.24
CA GLY A 115 13.38 -5.91 -26.36
C GLY A 115 13.36 -4.82 -25.28
N ARG A 116 12.51 -4.94 -24.25
CA ARG A 116 12.41 -3.97 -23.14
C ARG A 116 12.78 -4.60 -21.80
N LYS A 117 13.29 -3.78 -20.89
CA LYS A 117 13.63 -4.20 -19.52
C LYS A 117 12.42 -4.11 -18.62
N TYR A 118 12.21 -5.14 -17.80
CA TYR A 118 11.19 -5.23 -16.78
C TYR A 118 11.80 -5.81 -15.50
N LYS A 119 11.08 -5.64 -14.37
CA LYS A 119 11.34 -6.40 -13.13
C LYS A 119 10.11 -7.21 -12.74
N ALA A 120 10.31 -8.35 -12.10
CA ALA A 120 9.22 -9.11 -11.49
C ALA A 120 8.64 -8.33 -10.32
N TYR A 121 7.33 -8.31 -10.21
CA TYR A 121 6.62 -7.69 -9.10
C TYR A 121 5.58 -8.65 -8.56
N ARG A 122 5.80 -9.12 -7.32
CA ARG A 122 5.03 -10.17 -6.68
C ARG A 122 4.08 -9.60 -5.63
N GLY A 123 2.78 -9.90 -5.75
CA GLY A 123 1.79 -9.58 -4.74
C GLY A 123 1.94 -10.46 -3.50
N MET A 124 1.72 -9.89 -2.32
CA MET A 124 1.73 -10.63 -1.05
C MET A 124 0.71 -11.77 -1.01
N GLY A 125 -0.40 -11.65 -1.74
CA GLY A 125 -1.45 -12.66 -1.86
C GLY A 125 -1.26 -13.59 -3.06
N SER A 126 -0.13 -13.58 -3.75
CA SER A 126 0.17 -14.58 -4.77
C SER A 126 0.52 -15.92 -4.13
N VAL A 127 0.37 -17.01 -4.90
CA VAL A 127 0.70 -18.36 -4.39
C VAL A 127 2.14 -18.40 -3.92
N GLU A 128 3.06 -17.88 -4.72
CA GLU A 128 4.50 -17.86 -4.45
C GLU A 128 4.83 -17.10 -3.15
N ALA A 129 4.16 -15.99 -2.88
CA ALA A 129 4.37 -15.24 -1.65
C ALA A 129 3.77 -15.97 -0.43
N MET A 130 2.61 -16.60 -0.61
CA MET A 130 1.98 -17.39 0.45
C MET A 130 2.82 -18.62 0.84
N GLU A 131 3.46 -19.27 -0.11
CA GLU A 131 4.39 -20.38 0.16
C GLU A 131 5.61 -19.93 0.97
N GLU A 132 6.05 -18.69 0.79
CA GLU A 132 7.17 -18.09 1.53
C GLU A 132 6.78 -17.47 2.89
N GLY A 133 5.49 -17.53 3.32
CA GLY A 133 5.09 -17.15 4.67
C GLY A 133 4.00 -16.09 4.79
N THR A 134 3.36 -15.63 3.71
CA THR A 134 2.30 -14.61 3.83
C THR A 134 0.88 -15.18 4.00
N LYS A 135 0.74 -16.49 4.22
CA LYS A 135 -0.55 -17.20 4.39
C LYS A 135 -1.43 -16.63 5.51
N ASP A 136 -0.82 -16.19 6.60
CA ASP A 136 -1.50 -15.66 7.80
C ASP A 136 -2.37 -14.45 7.45
N ARG A 137 -1.85 -13.55 6.61
CA ARG A 137 -2.53 -12.35 6.17
C ARG A 137 -3.84 -12.65 5.44
N TYR A 138 -3.93 -13.82 4.81
CA TYR A 138 -5.07 -14.25 3.99
C TYR A 138 -5.89 -15.35 4.67
N PHE A 139 -5.72 -15.54 5.99
CA PHE A 139 -6.44 -16.53 6.81
C PHE A 139 -6.26 -17.98 6.34
N GLN A 140 -5.18 -18.26 5.62
CA GLN A 140 -4.87 -19.56 5.02
C GLN A 140 -3.67 -20.27 5.68
N HIS A 141 -3.33 -19.89 6.90
CA HIS A 141 -2.16 -20.41 7.64
C HIS A 141 -2.21 -21.92 7.90
N LYS A 142 -3.42 -22.53 7.89
CA LYS A 142 -3.62 -23.98 8.11
C LYS A 142 -3.58 -24.81 6.83
N GLU A 143 -3.50 -24.17 5.65
CA GLU A 143 -3.47 -24.91 4.39
C GLU A 143 -2.03 -25.17 3.96
N ASP A 144 -1.65 -26.44 3.90
CA ASP A 144 -0.30 -26.86 3.51
C ASP A 144 -0.20 -27.28 2.05
N ASN A 145 -1.33 -27.51 1.39
CA ASN A 145 -1.34 -27.86 -0.02
C ASN A 145 -1.41 -26.61 -0.92
N PRO A 146 -0.33 -26.26 -1.67
CA PRO A 146 -0.33 -25.08 -2.53
C PRO A 146 -1.50 -25.02 -3.53
N LYS A 147 -1.97 -26.19 -4.00
CA LYS A 147 -3.08 -26.28 -4.95
C LYS A 147 -4.45 -25.92 -4.37
N LYS A 148 -4.54 -25.82 -3.04
CA LYS A 148 -5.76 -25.41 -2.34
C LYS A 148 -5.71 -23.96 -1.86
N LEU A 149 -4.58 -23.27 -2.01
CA LEU A 149 -4.49 -21.85 -1.72
C LEU A 149 -5.38 -21.06 -2.69
N VAL A 150 -6.08 -20.06 -2.15
CA VAL A 150 -6.88 -19.12 -2.92
C VAL A 150 -6.12 -17.80 -3.03
N PRO A 151 -5.46 -17.51 -4.15
CA PRO A 151 -4.63 -16.32 -4.26
C PRO A 151 -5.48 -15.05 -4.38
N GLU A 152 -5.11 -14.03 -3.62
CA GLU A 152 -5.63 -12.67 -3.68
C GLU A 152 -4.62 -11.67 -4.24
N GLY A 153 -3.64 -12.17 -4.98
CA GLY A 153 -2.61 -11.39 -5.66
C GLY A 153 -1.99 -12.16 -6.81
N ILE A 154 -1.31 -11.43 -7.65
CA ILE A 154 -0.63 -11.97 -8.84
C ILE A 154 0.86 -11.66 -8.81
N VAL A 155 1.63 -12.43 -9.58
CA VAL A 155 2.98 -12.05 -10.02
C VAL A 155 2.87 -11.39 -11.37
N GLY A 156 3.37 -10.17 -11.48
CA GLY A 156 3.38 -9.38 -12.70
C GLY A 156 4.77 -8.92 -13.09
N ARG A 157 4.84 -8.21 -14.20
CA ARG A 157 6.05 -7.51 -14.65
C ARG A 157 5.78 -6.02 -14.67
N VAL A 158 6.72 -5.24 -14.14
CA VAL A 158 6.67 -3.78 -14.19
C VAL A 158 7.83 -3.27 -15.05
N PRO A 159 7.63 -2.22 -15.83
CA PRO A 159 8.73 -1.61 -16.59
C PRO A 159 9.88 -1.22 -15.65
N TYR A 160 11.09 -1.51 -16.08
CA TYR A 160 12.30 -1.02 -15.41
C TYR A 160 12.37 0.50 -15.48
N LYS A 161 12.76 1.16 -14.38
CA LYS A 161 12.70 2.61 -14.20
C LYS A 161 14.04 3.27 -13.84
N GLY A 162 15.10 2.46 -13.64
CA GLY A 162 16.38 2.98 -13.17
C GLY A 162 16.40 3.32 -11.68
N ASP A 163 17.14 4.33 -11.33
CA ASP A 163 17.39 4.80 -9.96
C ASP A 163 16.11 5.29 -9.26
N VAL A 164 15.91 4.90 -7.99
CA VAL A 164 14.74 5.29 -7.20
C VAL A 164 14.70 6.79 -6.92
N GLY A 165 15.86 7.44 -6.80
CA GLY A 165 15.94 8.88 -6.55
C GLY A 165 15.34 9.70 -7.69
N GLU A 166 15.51 9.26 -8.96
CA GLU A 166 14.86 9.91 -10.10
C GLU A 166 13.34 9.78 -10.04
N VAL A 167 12.84 8.60 -9.66
CA VAL A 167 11.40 8.36 -9.48
C VAL A 167 10.85 9.24 -8.36
N ILE A 168 11.53 9.30 -7.22
CA ILE A 168 11.14 10.15 -6.07
C ILE A 168 11.13 11.62 -6.47
N TYR A 169 12.17 12.07 -7.19
CA TYR A 169 12.26 13.46 -7.66
C TYR A 169 11.03 13.86 -8.48
N GLN A 170 10.61 13.01 -9.42
CA GLN A 170 9.42 13.26 -10.24
C GLN A 170 8.12 13.26 -9.40
N LEU A 171 7.99 12.35 -8.44
CA LEU A 171 6.81 12.27 -7.58
C LEU A 171 6.71 13.51 -6.66
N VAL A 172 7.82 13.94 -6.07
CA VAL A 172 7.89 15.14 -5.23
C VAL A 172 7.67 16.40 -6.08
N GLY A 173 8.19 16.45 -7.30
CA GLY A 173 7.94 17.54 -8.24
C GLY A 173 6.45 17.70 -8.55
N GLY A 174 5.76 16.59 -8.81
CA GLY A 174 4.31 16.61 -9.03
C GLY A 174 3.51 16.99 -7.79
N LEU A 175 3.94 16.56 -6.59
CA LEU A 175 3.34 16.99 -5.32
C LEU A 175 3.49 18.52 -5.15
N ARG A 176 4.70 19.06 -5.33
CA ARG A 176 4.96 20.50 -5.23
C ARG A 176 4.13 21.32 -6.23
N ALA A 177 3.97 20.81 -7.46
CA ALA A 177 3.11 21.46 -8.46
C ALA A 177 1.64 21.49 -7.97
N GLY A 178 1.12 20.36 -7.45
CA GLY A 178 -0.22 20.28 -6.90
C GLY A 178 -0.44 21.25 -5.73
N MET A 179 0.53 21.33 -4.81
CA MET A 179 0.50 22.30 -3.69
C MET A 179 0.47 23.75 -4.22
N GLY A 180 1.29 24.04 -5.22
CA GLY A 180 1.33 25.38 -5.84
C GLY A 180 0.00 25.80 -6.46
N TYR A 181 -0.68 24.91 -7.17
CA TYR A 181 -1.99 25.21 -7.76
C TYR A 181 -3.09 25.52 -6.73
N VAL A 182 -3.03 24.95 -5.54
CA VAL A 182 -4.03 25.19 -4.48
C VAL A 182 -3.55 26.19 -3.42
N GLY A 183 -2.37 26.79 -3.59
CA GLY A 183 -1.81 27.76 -2.65
C GLY A 183 -1.39 27.16 -1.31
N ALA A 184 -1.16 25.86 -1.23
CA ALA A 184 -0.64 25.20 -0.04
C ALA A 184 0.86 25.51 0.14
N LYS A 185 1.30 25.67 1.41
CA LYS A 185 2.69 25.95 1.78
C LYS A 185 3.37 24.72 2.36
#